data_b9e594a250e9969682128ff84950d672
#
_entry.id   b9e594a250e9969682128ff84950d672
#
_cell.length_a   1.000
_cell.length_b   1.000
_cell.length_c   1.000
_cell.angle_alpha   90.00
_cell.angle_beta   90.00
_cell.angle_gamma   90.00
#
_symmetry.space_group_name_H-M   'P 1'
#
loop_
_entity.id
_entity.type
_entity.pdbx_description
1 polymer ?
#
loop_
_entity_poly.entity_id
_entity_poly.type
_entity_poly.pdbx_seq_one_letter_code
_entity_poly.pdbx_strand_id
1 'polypeptide(L)'
;MKTMTMIFMLLVLLFPLSAKAQSPIPPTIGQPVTEEEVRRFMDEYKARMMRMDIDAFMDLFSKEAIENRMIFYDDIRQAYGKAFANSNAIEYRLEIYSVQADQESALVRGRYDLLQSIKGRRRNVAYQGDIQWNLIRENGSLKIKELNYGRDH
;
A
#
# COMPACT_ATOMS: atom_id res chain seq x y z
N MET A 1 -28.04 -59.49 -39.09
CA MET A 1 -26.91 -58.53 -38.99
C MET A 1 -27.18 -57.68 -37.76
N LYS A 2 -26.45 -57.88 -36.67
CA LYS A 2 -26.63 -57.18 -35.39
C LYS A 2 -25.59 -56.08 -35.32
N THR A 3 -26.02 -54.83 -35.37
CA THR A 3 -25.18 -53.66 -35.18
C THR A 3 -25.04 -53.40 -33.68
N MET A 4 -23.81 -53.56 -33.18
CA MET A 4 -23.44 -53.37 -31.79
C MET A 4 -23.00 -51.89 -31.62
N THR A 5 -23.87 -51.09 -30.97
CA THR A 5 -23.60 -49.67 -30.66
C THR A 5 -22.72 -49.61 -29.44
N MET A 6 -21.49 -49.17 -29.60
CA MET A 6 -20.48 -48.98 -28.56
C MET A 6 -20.70 -47.61 -27.90
N ILE A 7 -21.23 -47.59 -26.68
CA ILE A 7 -21.39 -46.37 -25.88
C ILE A 7 -20.05 -46.04 -25.25
N PHE A 8 -19.44 -44.96 -25.70
CA PHE A 8 -18.23 -44.39 -25.10
C PHE A 8 -18.62 -43.51 -23.90
N MET A 9 -18.46 -44.05 -22.70
CA MET A 9 -18.72 -43.34 -21.45
C MET A 9 -17.55 -42.44 -21.13
N LEU A 10 -17.67 -41.14 -21.43
CA LEU A 10 -16.70 -40.12 -21.13
C LEU A 10 -16.73 -39.77 -19.63
N LEU A 11 -15.80 -40.32 -18.86
CA LEU A 11 -15.65 -40.04 -17.44
C LEU A 11 -14.97 -38.67 -17.25
N VAL A 12 -15.75 -37.61 -17.05
CA VAL A 12 -15.28 -36.29 -16.71
C VAL A 12 -14.85 -36.29 -15.23
N LEU A 13 -13.55 -36.37 -14.98
CA LEU A 13 -12.96 -36.16 -13.66
C LEU A 13 -13.02 -34.67 -13.31
N LEU A 14 -14.04 -34.29 -12.54
CA LEU A 14 -14.13 -33.00 -11.87
C LEU A 14 -13.11 -32.97 -10.73
N PHE A 15 -11.94 -32.36 -10.97
CA PHE A 15 -11.04 -31.98 -9.89
C PHE A 15 -11.62 -30.73 -9.19
N PRO A 16 -11.91 -30.78 -7.88
CA PRO A 16 -12.24 -29.57 -7.15
C PRO A 16 -10.97 -28.71 -7.05
N LEU A 17 -10.96 -27.55 -7.70
CA LEU A 17 -10.00 -26.49 -7.39
C LEU A 17 -10.26 -26.03 -5.95
N SER A 18 -9.51 -26.58 -5.01
CA SER A 18 -9.43 -26.03 -3.66
C SER A 18 -8.70 -24.69 -3.73
N ALA A 19 -9.45 -23.62 -3.90
CA ALA A 19 -8.95 -22.28 -3.61
C ALA A 19 -8.61 -22.26 -2.11
N LYS A 20 -7.32 -22.36 -1.77
CA LYS A 20 -6.83 -22.04 -0.43
C LYS A 20 -7.14 -20.57 -0.19
N ALA A 21 -8.26 -20.30 0.49
CA ALA A 21 -8.49 -19.02 1.10
C ALA A 21 -7.29 -18.75 2.03
N GLN A 22 -6.46 -17.76 1.68
CA GLN A 22 -5.43 -17.27 2.59
C GLN A 22 -6.20 -16.69 3.79
N SER A 23 -6.16 -17.40 4.90
CA SER A 23 -6.67 -16.90 6.17
C SER A 23 -5.98 -15.58 6.48
N PRO A 24 -6.70 -14.53 6.90
CA PRO A 24 -6.08 -13.31 7.38
C PRO A 24 -5.12 -13.70 8.51
N ILE A 25 -3.84 -13.31 8.37
CA ILE A 25 -2.82 -13.54 9.38
C ILE A 25 -3.32 -12.85 10.66
N PRO A 26 -3.46 -13.57 11.78
CA PRO A 26 -3.91 -12.95 13.02
C PRO A 26 -2.93 -11.85 13.43
N PRO A 27 -3.40 -10.74 14.03
CA PRO A 27 -2.53 -9.68 14.51
C PRO A 27 -1.55 -10.27 15.53
N THR A 28 -0.27 -10.14 15.24
CA THR A 28 0.80 -10.72 16.05
C THR A 28 1.15 -9.76 17.19
N ILE A 29 0.43 -9.88 18.29
CA ILE A 29 0.71 -9.10 19.52
C ILE A 29 2.02 -9.63 20.12
N GLY A 30 3.04 -8.76 20.26
CA GLY A 30 4.28 -9.05 20.96
C GLY A 30 5.40 -9.66 20.09
N GLN A 31 5.24 -9.74 18.77
CA GLN A 31 6.37 -10.10 17.90
C GLN A 31 7.06 -8.83 17.38
N PRO A 32 8.40 -8.85 17.25
CA PRO A 32 9.14 -7.73 16.66
C PRO A 32 8.65 -7.40 15.25
N VAL A 33 8.73 -6.14 14.87
CA VAL A 33 8.50 -5.73 13.50
C VAL A 33 9.59 -6.33 12.62
N THR A 34 9.21 -6.93 11.50
CA THR A 34 10.16 -7.56 10.57
C THR A 34 10.33 -6.69 9.31
N GLU A 35 11.47 -6.79 8.67
CA GLU A 35 11.72 -6.11 7.40
C GLU A 35 10.73 -6.54 6.31
N GLU A 36 10.34 -7.82 6.29
CA GLU A 36 9.34 -8.33 5.36
C GLU A 36 7.96 -7.70 5.57
N GLU A 37 7.54 -7.55 6.85
CA GLU A 37 6.31 -6.85 7.20
C GLU A 37 6.33 -5.38 6.73
N VAL A 38 7.46 -4.70 6.96
CA VAL A 38 7.66 -3.32 6.51
C VAL A 38 7.58 -3.23 4.99
N ARG A 39 8.24 -4.10 4.24
CA ARG A 39 8.20 -4.10 2.77
C ARG A 39 6.78 -4.29 2.24
N ARG A 40 6.01 -5.23 2.79
CA ARG A 40 4.58 -5.41 2.44
C ARG A 40 3.76 -4.17 2.75
N PHE A 41 4.00 -3.54 3.89
CA PHE A 41 3.34 -2.27 4.23
C PHE A 41 3.66 -1.17 3.21
N MET A 42 4.92 -1.04 2.78
CA MET A 42 5.32 -0.04 1.79
C MET A 42 4.75 -0.32 0.39
N ASP A 43 4.58 -1.59 0.00
CA ASP A 43 3.89 -1.95 -1.24
C ASP A 43 2.40 -1.57 -1.18
N GLU A 44 1.75 -1.77 -0.03
CA GLU A 44 0.37 -1.36 0.17
C GLU A 44 0.23 0.18 0.19
N TYR A 45 1.17 0.89 0.83
CA TYR A 45 1.23 2.36 0.80
C TYR A 45 1.27 2.88 -0.64
N LYS A 46 2.17 2.35 -1.46
CA LYS A 46 2.28 2.69 -2.88
C LYS A 46 0.99 2.39 -3.64
N ALA A 47 0.42 1.20 -3.44
CA ALA A 47 -0.80 0.78 -4.12
C ALA A 47 -2.00 1.67 -3.77
N ARG A 48 -2.17 2.05 -2.49
CA ARG A 48 -3.26 2.92 -2.04
C ARG A 48 -3.11 4.36 -2.54
N MET A 49 -1.88 4.88 -2.58
CA MET A 49 -1.56 6.18 -3.19
C MET A 49 -2.05 6.23 -4.65
N MET A 50 -1.72 5.21 -5.45
CA MET A 50 -2.10 5.15 -6.86
C MET A 50 -3.60 4.90 -7.09
N ARG A 51 -4.30 4.23 -6.17
CA ARG A 51 -5.76 4.06 -6.23
C ARG A 51 -6.52 5.33 -5.92
N MET A 52 -5.89 6.31 -5.26
CA MET A 52 -6.50 7.60 -4.90
C MET A 52 -7.77 7.45 -4.05
N ASP A 53 -7.88 6.39 -3.27
CA ASP A 53 -8.94 6.18 -2.29
C ASP A 53 -8.46 6.77 -0.95
N ILE A 54 -9.02 7.92 -0.58
CA ILE A 54 -8.58 8.66 0.59
C ILE A 54 -8.82 7.90 1.90
N ASP A 55 -9.93 7.18 2.01
CA ASP A 55 -10.23 6.44 3.23
C ASP A 55 -9.27 5.27 3.40
N ALA A 56 -9.10 4.48 2.36
CA ALA A 56 -8.14 3.38 2.35
C ALA A 56 -6.70 3.86 2.58
N PHE A 57 -6.30 5.00 1.99
CA PHE A 57 -4.96 5.56 2.17
C PHE A 57 -4.73 6.04 3.60
N MET A 58 -5.70 6.75 4.19
CA MET A 58 -5.59 7.26 5.56
C MET A 58 -5.67 6.17 6.63
N ASP A 59 -6.16 4.98 6.31
CA ASP A 59 -6.10 3.82 7.20
C ASP A 59 -4.65 3.36 7.47
N LEU A 60 -3.69 3.75 6.65
CA LEU A 60 -2.28 3.49 6.90
C LEU A 60 -1.67 4.41 7.96
N PHE A 61 -2.34 5.49 8.32
CA PHE A 61 -1.85 6.49 9.27
C PHE A 61 -2.40 6.28 10.67
N SER A 62 -1.55 6.51 11.67
CA SER A 62 -2.00 6.73 13.04
C SER A 62 -2.88 7.98 13.11
N LYS A 63 -3.86 8.00 14.01
CA LYS A 63 -4.65 9.22 14.28
C LYS A 63 -3.81 10.37 14.86
N GLU A 64 -2.64 10.05 15.39
CA GLU A 64 -1.66 11.02 15.89
C GLU A 64 -0.54 11.30 14.88
N ALA A 65 -0.72 10.95 13.62
CA ALA A 65 0.31 11.11 12.60
C ALA A 65 0.66 12.58 12.37
N ILE A 66 1.95 12.82 12.11
CA ILE A 66 2.49 14.13 11.76
C ILE A 66 3.25 14.01 10.43
N GLU A 67 3.02 14.95 9.52
CA GLU A 67 3.75 15.08 8.27
C GLU A 67 4.62 16.35 8.28
N ASN A 68 5.87 16.18 7.87
CA ASN A 68 6.87 17.28 7.83
C ASN A 68 6.92 18.11 9.12
N ARG A 69 6.68 17.45 10.29
CA ARG A 69 6.71 18.04 11.64
C ARG A 69 5.68 19.14 11.91
N MET A 70 4.76 19.41 10.99
CA MET A 70 3.84 20.56 11.10
C MET A 70 2.39 20.23 10.75
N ILE A 71 2.15 19.18 9.95
CA ILE A 71 0.83 18.87 9.41
C ILE A 71 0.28 17.67 10.19
N PHE A 72 -0.86 17.82 10.85
CA PHE A 72 -1.49 16.78 11.67
C PHE A 72 -2.51 15.97 10.86
N TYR A 73 -2.98 14.86 11.41
CA TYR A 73 -3.79 13.85 10.74
C TYR A 73 -4.95 14.42 9.89
N ASP A 74 -5.74 15.36 10.43
CA ASP A 74 -6.89 15.90 9.71
C ASP A 74 -6.47 16.78 8.53
N ASP A 75 -5.40 17.54 8.67
CA ASP A 75 -4.83 18.35 7.59
C ASP A 75 -4.15 17.48 6.53
N ILE A 76 -3.46 16.40 6.94
CA ILE A 76 -2.92 15.37 6.04
C ILE A 76 -4.07 14.81 5.19
N ARG A 77 -5.15 14.36 5.84
CA ARG A 77 -6.33 13.83 5.17
C ARG A 77 -6.93 14.84 4.17
N GLN A 78 -7.05 16.09 4.57
CA GLN A 78 -7.58 17.15 3.70
C GLN A 78 -6.67 17.39 2.49
N ALA A 79 -5.34 17.46 2.70
CA ALA A 79 -4.37 17.70 1.64
C ALA A 79 -4.36 16.58 0.60
N TYR A 80 -4.27 15.31 1.04
CA TYR A 80 -4.33 14.15 0.13
C TYR A 80 -5.71 14.01 -0.53
N GLY A 81 -6.79 14.25 0.20
CA GLY A 81 -8.14 14.24 -0.35
C GLY A 81 -8.32 15.23 -1.49
N LYS A 82 -7.83 16.47 -1.34
CA LYS A 82 -7.82 17.48 -2.40
C LYS A 82 -6.94 17.05 -3.59
N ALA A 83 -5.74 16.50 -3.32
CA ALA A 83 -4.85 16.04 -4.36
C ALA A 83 -5.48 14.90 -5.18
N PHE A 84 -6.06 13.90 -4.53
CA PHE A 84 -6.73 12.77 -5.19
C PHE A 84 -7.95 13.22 -5.99
N ALA A 85 -8.82 14.07 -5.40
CA ALA A 85 -10.01 14.60 -6.08
C ALA A 85 -9.66 15.41 -7.34
N ASN A 86 -8.51 16.08 -7.38
CA ASN A 86 -8.05 16.90 -8.50
C ASN A 86 -7.21 16.12 -9.52
N SER A 87 -6.94 14.84 -9.29
CA SER A 87 -6.12 14.01 -10.18
C SER A 87 -6.97 13.12 -11.08
N ASN A 88 -6.49 12.91 -12.32
CA ASN A 88 -6.95 11.83 -13.17
C ASN A 88 -6.20 10.53 -12.88
N ALA A 89 -4.91 10.65 -12.58
CA ALA A 89 -4.03 9.53 -12.26
C ALA A 89 -2.85 10.02 -11.41
N ILE A 90 -2.33 9.11 -10.59
CA ILE A 90 -1.06 9.25 -9.87
C ILE A 90 -0.23 8.00 -10.17
N GLU A 91 0.96 8.22 -10.72
CA GLU A 91 2.01 7.21 -10.80
C GLU A 91 3.00 7.47 -9.67
N TYR A 92 3.27 6.46 -8.87
CA TYR A 92 4.15 6.58 -7.71
C TYR A 92 5.20 5.47 -7.73
N ARG A 93 6.46 5.87 -7.80
CA ARG A 93 7.60 4.97 -7.68
C ARG A 93 8.27 5.21 -6.34
N LEU A 94 8.72 4.14 -5.73
CA LEU A 94 9.34 4.17 -4.43
C LEU A 94 10.54 3.23 -4.42
N GLU A 95 11.70 3.78 -4.08
CA GLU A 95 12.93 3.04 -3.87
C GLU A 95 13.27 3.09 -2.38
N ILE A 96 13.20 1.94 -1.70
CA ILE A 96 13.55 1.80 -0.29
C ILE A 96 15.02 1.40 -0.20
N TYR A 97 15.84 2.24 0.43
CA TYR A 97 17.26 1.96 0.62
C TYR A 97 17.65 1.66 2.08
N SER A 98 16.76 1.89 3.05
CA SER A 98 17.03 1.55 4.45
C SER A 98 15.75 1.20 5.19
N VAL A 99 15.79 0.07 5.92
CA VAL A 99 14.77 -0.34 6.88
C VAL A 99 15.48 -0.66 8.19
N GLN A 100 15.09 0.01 9.27
CA GLN A 100 15.55 -0.26 10.62
C GLN A 100 14.33 -0.64 11.45
N ALA A 101 14.13 -1.93 11.65
CA ALA A 101 13.01 -2.48 12.41
C ALA A 101 13.40 -2.74 13.86
N ASP A 102 12.50 -2.52 14.79
CA ASP A 102 12.62 -2.72 16.23
C ASP A 102 11.38 -3.49 16.74
N GLN A 103 11.20 -3.61 18.06
CA GLN A 103 10.12 -4.37 18.69
C GLN A 103 8.72 -3.89 18.25
N GLU A 104 8.45 -2.59 18.30
CA GLU A 104 7.13 -2.00 18.07
C GLU A 104 7.14 -0.93 16.96
N SER A 105 8.29 -0.72 16.31
CA SER A 105 8.47 0.38 15.36
C SER A 105 9.41 0.04 14.22
N ALA A 106 9.37 0.85 13.15
CA ALA A 106 10.38 0.80 12.11
C ALA A 106 10.65 2.19 11.55
N LEU A 107 11.91 2.47 11.25
CA LEU A 107 12.34 3.63 10.49
C LEU A 107 12.66 3.20 9.07
N VAL A 108 11.95 3.76 8.11
CA VAL A 108 12.10 3.47 6.68
C VAL A 108 12.60 4.72 5.96
N ARG A 109 13.59 4.58 5.12
CA ARG A 109 14.09 5.66 4.25
C ARG A 109 14.09 5.22 2.80
N GLY A 110 13.74 6.15 1.94
CA GLY A 110 13.67 5.87 0.51
C GLY A 110 13.71 7.15 -0.32
N ARG A 111 13.55 6.95 -1.60
CA ARG A 111 13.38 8.01 -2.60
C ARG A 111 12.05 7.79 -3.32
N TYR A 112 11.34 8.87 -3.58
CA TYR A 112 10.07 8.81 -4.33
C TYR A 112 10.16 9.59 -5.63
N ASP A 113 9.44 9.08 -6.64
CA ASP A 113 9.07 9.78 -7.85
C ASP A 113 7.56 9.72 -7.99
N LEU A 114 6.91 10.88 -8.08
CA LEU A 114 5.47 11.01 -8.24
C LEU A 114 5.17 11.78 -9.52
N LEU A 115 4.40 11.19 -10.40
CA LEU A 115 3.86 11.85 -11.58
C LEU A 115 2.35 11.97 -11.43
N GLN A 116 1.84 13.19 -11.39
CA GLN A 116 0.44 13.49 -11.18
C GLN A 116 -0.19 14.08 -12.44
N SER A 117 -1.22 13.44 -12.96
CA SER A 117 -2.07 13.96 -14.00
C SER A 117 -3.22 14.74 -13.36
N ILE A 118 -3.23 16.07 -13.51
CA ILE A 118 -4.22 16.95 -12.88
C ILE A 118 -5.38 17.20 -13.84
N LYS A 119 -6.62 17.14 -13.32
CA LYS A 119 -7.83 17.44 -14.06
C LYS A 119 -7.78 18.84 -14.69
N GLY A 120 -8.12 18.94 -15.97
CA GLY A 120 -8.12 20.22 -16.70
C GLY A 120 -6.74 20.77 -17.08
N ARG A 121 -5.64 20.07 -16.78
CA ARG A 121 -4.29 20.44 -17.21
C ARG A 121 -3.78 19.52 -18.32
N ARG A 122 -3.07 20.10 -19.30
CA ARG A 122 -2.47 19.32 -20.40
C ARG A 122 -1.15 18.65 -20.03
N ARG A 123 -0.46 19.14 -19.00
CA ARG A 123 0.84 18.64 -18.57
C ARG A 123 0.71 18.01 -17.18
N ASN A 124 1.38 16.89 -17.01
CA ASN A 124 1.54 16.27 -15.70
C ASN A 124 2.51 17.10 -14.83
N VAL A 125 2.33 17.00 -13.53
CA VAL A 125 3.25 17.59 -12.55
C VAL A 125 4.08 16.45 -11.96
N ALA A 126 5.40 16.62 -11.94
CA ALA A 126 6.33 15.66 -11.37
C ALA A 126 6.90 16.19 -10.05
N TYR A 127 7.01 15.31 -9.07
CA TYR A 127 7.68 15.55 -7.80
C TYR A 127 8.62 14.39 -7.51
N GLN A 128 9.77 14.68 -6.96
CA GLN A 128 10.73 13.67 -6.53
C GLN A 128 11.50 14.17 -5.31
N GLY A 129 12.07 13.25 -4.56
CA GLY A 129 12.90 13.60 -3.40
C GLY A 129 13.09 12.44 -2.45
N ASP A 130 13.81 12.73 -1.37
CA ASP A 130 13.97 11.80 -0.28
C ASP A 130 12.73 11.76 0.61
N ILE A 131 12.48 10.59 1.21
CA ILE A 131 11.31 10.37 2.04
C ILE A 131 11.66 9.42 3.19
N GLN A 132 11.07 9.69 4.36
CA GLN A 132 11.26 8.90 5.57
C GLN A 132 9.92 8.66 6.25
N TRP A 133 9.70 7.43 6.68
CA TRP A 133 8.55 7.02 7.49
C TRP A 133 9.03 6.52 8.84
N ASN A 134 8.38 6.97 9.91
CA ASN A 134 8.40 6.32 11.21
C ASN A 134 7.10 5.52 11.34
N LEU A 135 7.23 4.21 11.34
CA LEU A 135 6.13 3.27 11.51
C LEU A 135 6.05 2.83 12.97
N ILE A 136 4.83 2.66 13.47
CA ILE A 136 4.57 2.08 14.79
C ILE A 136 3.54 0.96 14.67
N ARG A 137 3.54 0.04 15.64
CA ARG A 137 2.51 -0.98 15.75
C ARG A 137 1.35 -0.46 16.60
N GLU A 138 0.18 -0.33 15.99
CA GLU A 138 -1.08 0.00 16.67
C GLU A 138 -2.09 -1.12 16.44
N ASN A 139 -2.63 -1.68 17.52
CA ASN A 139 -3.64 -2.76 17.45
C ASN A 139 -3.21 -3.94 16.55
N GLY A 140 -1.93 -4.30 16.60
CA GLY A 140 -1.36 -5.39 15.82
C GLY A 140 -1.02 -5.09 14.36
N SER A 141 -1.23 -3.86 13.90
CA SER A 141 -0.94 -3.42 12.53
C SER A 141 0.09 -2.30 12.50
N LEU A 142 0.90 -2.22 11.46
CA LEU A 142 1.78 -1.07 11.26
C LEU A 142 0.96 0.15 10.83
N LYS A 143 1.33 1.31 11.38
CA LYS A 143 0.77 2.62 11.04
C LYS A 143 1.88 3.64 10.87
N ILE A 144 1.67 4.62 10.00
CA ILE A 144 2.57 5.77 9.87
C ILE A 144 2.32 6.72 11.03
N LYS A 145 3.32 6.89 11.89
CA LYS A 145 3.33 7.86 12.99
C LYS A 145 3.90 9.19 12.54
N GLU A 146 4.92 9.14 11.69
CA GLU A 146 5.55 10.35 11.13
C GLU A 146 5.97 10.09 9.69
N LEU A 147 5.72 11.07 8.83
CA LEU A 147 6.12 11.09 7.43
C LEU A 147 6.86 12.38 7.14
N ASN A 148 8.11 12.28 6.69
CA ASN A 148 8.90 13.42 6.28
C ASN A 148 9.39 13.23 4.84
N TYR A 149 9.25 14.26 4.03
CA TYR A 149 9.77 14.24 2.67
C TYR A 149 10.25 15.63 2.23
N GLY A 150 11.28 15.64 1.41
CA GLY A 150 11.77 16.80 0.70
C GLY A 150 11.37 16.77 -0.78
N ARG A 151 11.64 17.86 -1.48
CA ARG A 151 11.56 17.92 -2.93
C ARG A 151 12.93 18.33 -3.47
N ASP A 152 13.38 17.65 -4.49
CA ASP A 152 14.57 18.09 -5.24
C ASP A 152 14.19 19.34 -6.05
N HIS A 153 15.08 20.32 -6.08
CA HIS A 153 14.92 21.58 -6.80
C HIS A 153 15.53 21.51 -8.19
#